data_37c2848b7b5de751b546334c3789245f
#
_entry.id   37c2848b7b5de751b546334c3789245f
#
_cell.length_a   1.000
_cell.length_b   1.000
_cell.length_c   1.000
_cell.angle_alpha   90.00
_cell.angle_beta   90.00
_cell.angle_gamma   90.00
#
_symmetry.space_group_name_H-M   'P 1'
#
loop_
_entity.id
_entity.type
_entity.pdbx_description
1 polymer ?
#
loop_
_entity_poly.entity_id
_entity_poly.type
_entity_poly.pdbx_seq_one_letter_code
_entity_poly.pdbx_strand_id
1 'polypeptide(L)'
;DEYWTRFERLLSETAKREIFVQIEIWDRFDYTDDKGSDRWQIHPYNPGNNVNYSYEQSGFDKRYSDHPGANKQPFFFTTPKQRNNQVVLTIQRKFVDKLLEHSLRYDHVLYCMDNETNGDEEWSRYWAQFVKQRAAKSEREIYITEMWDDWNLAADRHKRTFDHFVDVSQNNHNKGQKHWDNFLHVRKYLAGHPRPMNTTKTYGATGNKFGHNDQDAIERFWRHLLAGAASIRFHRPDSGLGLN
;
A
#
# COMPACT_ATOMS: atom_id res chain seq x y z
N ASP A 1 -6.04 23.56 -7.04
CA ASP A 1 -5.41 22.86 -5.90
C ASP A 1 -4.15 22.14 -6.39
N GLU A 2 -2.98 22.58 -5.93
CA GLU A 2 -1.66 22.15 -6.43
C GLU A 2 -1.42 20.64 -6.31
N TYR A 3 -1.85 20.02 -5.21
CA TYR A 3 -1.71 18.58 -5.01
C TYR A 3 -2.38 17.77 -6.13
N TRP A 4 -3.65 18.06 -6.40
CA TRP A 4 -4.40 17.32 -7.43
C TRP A 4 -3.91 17.63 -8.84
N THR A 5 -3.43 18.84 -9.09
CA THR A 5 -2.78 19.20 -10.36
C THR A 5 -1.51 18.40 -10.60
N ARG A 6 -0.68 18.23 -9.57
CA ARG A 6 0.53 17.40 -9.64
C ARG A 6 0.19 15.92 -9.80
N PHE A 7 -0.83 15.45 -9.10
CA PHE A 7 -1.29 14.07 -9.21
C PHE A 7 -1.82 13.76 -10.62
N GLU A 8 -2.66 14.63 -11.18
CA GLU A 8 -3.15 14.51 -12.56
C GLU A 8 -2.00 14.53 -13.58
N ARG A 9 -1.03 15.40 -13.38
CA ARG A 9 0.17 15.44 -14.22
C ARG A 9 0.95 14.14 -14.14
N LEU A 10 1.16 13.59 -12.96
CA LEU A 10 1.82 12.29 -12.79
C LEU A 10 1.11 11.21 -13.60
N LEU A 11 -0.20 11.07 -13.45
CA LEU A 11 -0.98 10.06 -14.16
C LEU A 11 -0.94 10.26 -15.67
N SER A 12 -1.09 11.49 -16.14
CA SER A 12 -1.01 11.82 -17.56
C SER A 12 0.36 11.52 -18.16
N GLU A 13 1.44 11.90 -17.47
CA GLU A 13 2.81 11.68 -17.98
C GLU A 13 3.24 10.23 -17.94
N THR A 14 2.78 9.44 -16.97
CA THR A 14 3.04 8.01 -16.90
C THR A 14 2.23 7.24 -17.95
N ALA A 15 0.98 7.64 -18.22
CA ALA A 15 0.17 7.06 -19.29
C ALA A 15 0.84 7.20 -20.66
N LYS A 16 1.36 8.38 -20.99
CA LYS A 16 2.09 8.63 -22.25
C LYS A 16 3.32 7.77 -22.44
N ARG A 17 3.87 7.22 -21.35
CA ARG A 17 5.09 6.43 -21.32
C ARG A 17 4.86 4.95 -21.06
N GLU A 18 3.60 4.54 -21.02
CA GLU A 18 3.20 3.14 -20.71
C GLU A 18 3.76 2.64 -19.37
N ILE A 19 3.89 3.54 -18.39
CA ILE A 19 4.37 3.24 -17.04
C ILE A 19 3.19 3.00 -16.13
N PHE A 20 3.05 1.79 -15.59
CA PHE A 20 2.03 1.49 -14.58
C PHE A 20 2.31 2.21 -13.27
N VAL A 21 1.26 2.75 -12.67
CA VAL A 21 1.30 3.42 -11.37
C VAL A 21 0.51 2.61 -10.35
N GLN A 22 1.16 2.16 -9.28
CA GLN A 22 0.46 1.60 -8.12
C GLN A 22 0.22 2.71 -7.10
N ILE A 23 -1.05 2.97 -6.78
CA ILE A 23 -1.46 3.90 -5.73
C ILE A 23 -1.64 3.11 -4.44
N GLU A 24 -0.86 3.44 -3.43
CA GLU A 24 -1.07 2.98 -2.05
C GLU A 24 -1.99 3.99 -1.37
N ILE A 25 -3.26 3.61 -1.17
CA ILE A 25 -4.30 4.55 -0.71
C ILE A 25 -4.03 4.98 0.73
N TRP A 26 -3.59 4.03 1.58
CA TRP A 26 -3.27 4.26 2.97
C TRP A 26 -1.86 3.78 3.30
N ASP A 27 -1.21 4.48 4.23
CA ASP A 27 0.10 4.10 4.78
C ASP A 27 0.09 4.26 6.30
N ARG A 28 0.07 3.15 7.03
CA ARG A 28 0.00 3.15 8.49
C ARG A 28 1.17 3.84 9.17
N PHE A 29 2.33 3.92 8.52
CA PHE A 29 3.52 4.55 9.06
C PHE A 29 3.37 6.06 9.21
N ASP A 30 2.58 6.71 8.36
CA ASP A 30 2.35 8.15 8.43
C ASP A 30 1.34 8.55 9.51
N TYR A 31 0.67 7.60 10.12
CA TYR A 31 -0.35 7.84 11.15
C TYR A 31 0.15 7.59 12.58
N THR A 32 1.45 7.42 12.78
CA THR A 32 2.06 7.21 14.11
C THR A 32 3.29 8.09 14.31
N ASP A 33 3.59 8.38 15.58
CA ASP A 33 4.80 9.09 16.00
C ASP A 33 5.87 8.07 16.47
N ASP A 34 5.92 6.90 15.85
CA ASP A 34 6.86 5.83 16.18
C ASP A 34 8.31 6.34 16.17
N LYS A 35 9.11 5.87 17.12
CA LYS A 35 10.53 6.22 17.31
C LYS A 35 10.79 7.72 17.44
N GLY A 36 9.83 8.45 18.00
CA GLY A 36 9.97 9.89 18.20
C GLY A 36 9.80 10.73 16.95
N SER A 37 9.22 10.16 15.89
CA SER A 37 8.75 10.94 14.75
C SER A 37 7.57 11.83 15.15
N ASP A 38 7.24 12.79 14.31
CA ASP A 38 6.08 13.68 14.47
C ASP A 38 5.04 13.49 13.36
N ARG A 39 5.06 12.33 12.70
CA ARG A 39 4.24 12.07 11.50
C ARG A 39 2.76 12.25 11.75
N TRP A 40 2.22 11.66 12.83
CA TRP A 40 0.82 11.89 13.19
C TRP A 40 0.54 13.33 13.58
N GLN A 41 1.47 13.98 14.28
CA GLN A 41 1.27 15.36 14.73
C GLN A 41 1.13 16.35 13.59
N ILE A 42 1.83 16.11 12.46
CA ILE A 42 1.74 16.96 11.25
C ILE A 42 0.72 16.43 10.23
N HIS A 43 0.12 15.27 10.48
CA HIS A 43 -0.77 14.62 9.53
C HIS A 43 -2.08 15.42 9.32
N PRO A 44 -2.58 15.56 8.08
CA PRO A 44 -3.83 16.28 7.81
C PRO A 44 -5.07 15.72 8.52
N TYR A 45 -5.09 14.43 8.84
CA TYR A 45 -6.18 13.80 9.61
C TYR A 45 -6.08 13.98 11.11
N ASN A 46 -4.98 14.53 11.62
CA ASN A 46 -4.91 14.90 13.04
C ASN A 46 -5.87 16.08 13.29
N PRO A 47 -6.75 15.99 14.30
CA PRO A 47 -7.71 17.07 14.59
C PRO A 47 -7.09 18.44 14.84
N GLY A 48 -5.82 18.49 15.28
CA GLY A 48 -5.08 19.74 15.42
C GLY A 48 -4.73 20.44 14.11
N ASN A 49 -4.81 19.75 12.98
CA ASN A 49 -4.38 20.22 11.66
C ASN A 49 -5.55 20.39 10.67
N ASN A 50 -6.79 20.13 11.09
CA ASN A 50 -7.95 20.27 10.21
C ASN A 50 -9.14 20.89 10.96
N VAL A 51 -10.13 21.33 10.19
CA VAL A 51 -11.37 21.96 10.70
C VAL A 51 -12.61 21.05 10.61
N ASN A 52 -12.44 19.81 10.18
CA ASN A 52 -13.55 18.92 9.88
C ASN A 52 -14.13 18.25 11.13
N TYR A 53 -13.32 18.05 12.16
CA TYR A 53 -13.70 17.41 13.43
C TYR A 53 -12.68 17.71 14.54
N SER A 54 -13.16 17.67 15.77
CA SER A 54 -12.31 17.80 16.97
C SER A 54 -11.76 16.44 17.43
N TYR A 55 -10.86 16.46 18.42
CA TYR A 55 -10.40 15.24 19.12
C TYR A 55 -11.57 14.47 19.76
N GLU A 56 -12.49 15.18 20.39
CA GLU A 56 -13.68 14.58 21.01
C GLU A 56 -14.59 13.91 19.97
N GLN A 57 -14.86 14.57 18.85
CA GLN A 57 -15.71 14.05 17.78
C GLN A 57 -15.10 12.85 17.05
N SER A 58 -13.79 12.86 16.84
CA SER A 58 -13.07 11.79 16.16
C SER A 58 -12.71 10.62 17.07
N GLY A 59 -12.60 10.87 18.38
CA GLY A 59 -12.02 9.92 19.33
C GLY A 59 -10.54 9.68 19.13
N PHE A 60 -9.84 10.62 18.50
CA PHE A 60 -8.41 10.53 18.27
C PHE A 60 -7.60 11.19 19.39
N ASP A 61 -6.42 10.62 19.64
CA ASP A 61 -5.45 11.20 20.55
C ASP A 61 -4.49 12.14 19.82
N LYS A 62 -3.86 13.01 20.59
CA LYS A 62 -2.85 13.95 20.06
C LYS A 62 -1.59 13.24 19.56
N ARG A 63 -1.27 12.07 20.09
CA ARG A 63 -0.07 11.28 19.78
C ARG A 63 -0.37 9.80 19.74
N TYR A 64 0.34 9.09 18.86
CA TYR A 64 0.36 7.64 18.76
C TYR A 64 1.81 7.16 18.63
N SER A 65 2.42 6.77 19.74
CA SER A 65 3.85 6.36 19.79
C SER A 65 4.10 4.89 19.48
N ASP A 66 3.05 4.08 19.39
CA ASP A 66 3.21 2.66 19.03
C ASP A 66 3.65 2.49 17.59
N HIS A 67 4.50 1.50 17.33
CA HIS A 67 4.83 1.09 15.98
C HIS A 67 3.56 0.70 15.20
N PRO A 68 3.41 1.06 13.90
CA PRO A 68 2.21 0.77 13.11
C PRO A 68 1.83 -0.71 13.10
N GLY A 69 2.81 -1.62 13.18
CA GLY A 69 2.59 -3.06 13.33
C GLY A 69 1.83 -3.48 14.58
N ALA A 70 1.74 -2.63 15.62
CA ALA A 70 0.91 -2.88 16.79
C ALA A 70 -0.61 -2.76 16.50
N ASN A 71 -0.98 -2.20 15.36
CA ASN A 71 -2.35 -2.04 14.87
C ASN A 71 -3.30 -1.36 15.89
N LYS A 72 -2.83 -0.30 16.55
CA LYS A 72 -3.60 0.41 17.59
C LYS A 72 -4.19 1.74 17.15
N GLN A 73 -3.78 2.26 16.01
CA GLN A 73 -4.19 3.58 15.51
C GLN A 73 -5.68 3.56 15.12
N PRO A 74 -6.56 4.34 15.80
CA PRO A 74 -8.01 4.28 15.61
C PRO A 74 -8.48 4.66 14.22
N PHE A 75 -7.69 5.41 13.47
CA PHE A 75 -7.96 5.78 12.08
C PHE A 75 -8.28 4.58 11.20
N PHE A 76 -7.64 3.42 11.46
CA PHE A 76 -7.79 2.19 10.69
C PHE A 76 -8.91 1.27 11.20
N PHE A 77 -9.79 1.79 12.05
CA PHE A 77 -10.93 1.06 12.62
C PHE A 77 -12.27 1.79 12.42
N THR A 78 -12.35 2.72 11.49
CA THR A 78 -13.51 3.60 11.30
C THR A 78 -14.66 2.95 10.56
N THR A 79 -14.45 1.80 9.91
CA THR A 79 -15.45 1.16 9.05
C THR A 79 -16.71 0.72 9.83
N PRO A 80 -17.86 0.51 9.14
CA PRO A 80 -19.11 0.15 9.79
C PRO A 80 -19.07 -1.15 10.61
N LYS A 81 -18.25 -2.12 10.18
CA LYS A 81 -18.10 -3.40 10.90
C LYS A 81 -17.04 -3.37 12.01
N GLN A 82 -16.31 -2.28 12.14
CA GLN A 82 -15.35 -2.06 13.20
C GLN A 82 -15.92 -1.11 14.25
N ARG A 83 -15.36 0.09 14.40
CA ARG A 83 -15.83 1.10 15.38
C ARG A 83 -16.95 1.99 14.85
N ASN A 84 -17.28 1.90 13.57
CA ASN A 84 -18.31 2.68 12.90
C ASN A 84 -18.18 4.20 13.12
N ASN A 85 -16.98 4.74 13.04
CA ASN A 85 -16.72 6.16 13.26
C ASN A 85 -17.11 6.98 12.01
N GLN A 86 -18.37 7.35 11.91
CA GLN A 86 -18.92 8.03 10.73
C GLN A 86 -18.37 9.44 10.53
N VAL A 87 -17.90 10.11 11.58
CA VAL A 87 -17.28 11.44 11.48
C VAL A 87 -16.03 11.38 10.61
N VAL A 88 -15.10 10.51 10.97
CA VAL A 88 -13.84 10.33 10.26
C VAL A 88 -14.06 9.62 8.92
N LEU A 89 -14.87 8.55 8.91
CA LEU A 89 -15.12 7.75 7.71
C LEU A 89 -15.70 8.59 6.55
N THR A 90 -16.52 9.59 6.87
CA THR A 90 -17.06 10.52 5.85
C THR A 90 -15.95 11.29 5.16
N ILE A 91 -14.95 11.74 5.90
CA ILE A 91 -13.79 12.45 5.32
C ILE A 91 -12.87 11.51 4.55
N GLN A 92 -12.64 10.30 5.07
CA GLN A 92 -11.89 9.26 4.37
C GLN A 92 -12.52 8.93 3.01
N ARG A 93 -13.85 8.76 2.96
CA ARG A 93 -14.59 8.52 1.71
C ARG A 93 -14.44 9.68 0.72
N LYS A 94 -14.55 10.92 1.18
CA LYS A 94 -14.35 12.10 0.33
C LYS A 94 -12.94 12.13 -0.29
N PHE A 95 -11.92 11.78 0.49
CA PHE A 95 -10.55 11.71 -0.01
C PHE A 95 -10.42 10.63 -1.09
N VAL A 96 -10.91 9.41 -0.82
CA VAL A 96 -10.84 8.31 -1.79
C VAL A 96 -11.70 8.62 -3.03
N ASP A 97 -12.88 9.20 -2.87
CA ASP A 97 -13.71 9.64 -4.00
C ASP A 97 -12.96 10.64 -4.87
N LYS A 98 -12.26 11.61 -4.26
CA LYS A 98 -11.47 12.60 -5.01
C LYS A 98 -10.26 11.97 -5.71
N LEU A 99 -9.57 11.04 -5.06
CA LEU A 99 -8.49 10.26 -5.68
C LEU A 99 -8.99 9.49 -6.91
N LEU A 100 -10.14 8.82 -6.79
CA LEU A 100 -10.74 8.04 -7.87
C LEU A 100 -11.28 8.92 -9.02
N GLU A 101 -11.77 10.13 -8.73
CA GLU A 101 -12.18 11.11 -9.76
C GLU A 101 -11.04 11.40 -10.76
N HIS A 102 -9.80 11.42 -10.27
CA HIS A 102 -8.62 11.59 -11.12
C HIS A 102 -8.15 10.26 -11.73
N SER A 103 -7.98 9.24 -10.90
CA SER A 103 -7.28 8.01 -11.29
C SER A 103 -8.09 7.06 -12.18
N LEU A 104 -9.42 7.02 -12.06
CA LEU A 104 -10.28 6.18 -12.92
C LEU A 104 -10.36 6.62 -14.39
N ARG A 105 -9.75 7.75 -14.73
CA ARG A 105 -9.60 8.18 -16.14
C ARG A 105 -8.52 7.41 -16.90
N TYR A 106 -7.70 6.64 -16.17
CA TYR A 106 -6.49 6.00 -16.67
C TYR A 106 -6.51 4.50 -16.43
N ASP A 107 -6.13 3.71 -17.43
CA ASP A 107 -6.18 2.24 -17.40
C ASP A 107 -4.88 1.61 -16.86
N HIS A 108 -3.82 2.41 -16.68
CA HIS A 108 -2.51 1.97 -16.19
C HIS A 108 -2.35 2.11 -14.66
N VAL A 109 -3.45 2.33 -13.93
CA VAL A 109 -3.43 2.52 -12.47
C VAL A 109 -3.84 1.25 -11.74
N LEU A 110 -2.99 0.83 -10.81
CA LEU A 110 -3.21 -0.25 -9.87
C LEU A 110 -3.48 0.31 -8.48
N TYR A 111 -4.28 -0.36 -7.67
CA TYR A 111 -4.66 0.12 -6.34
C TYR A 111 -4.21 -0.88 -5.27
N CYS A 112 -3.39 -0.40 -4.32
CA CYS A 112 -3.06 -1.10 -3.09
C CYS A 112 -3.83 -0.44 -1.93
N MET A 113 -4.57 -1.22 -1.16
CA MET A 113 -5.41 -0.64 -0.11
C MET A 113 -4.58 -0.06 1.01
N ASP A 114 -3.54 -0.77 1.45
CA ASP A 114 -2.68 -0.30 2.54
C ASP A 114 -1.22 -0.74 2.30
N ASN A 115 -0.28 0.13 2.61
CA ASN A 115 1.15 -0.16 2.54
C ASN A 115 1.60 -0.91 3.80
N GLU A 116 2.32 -2.04 3.65
CA GLU A 116 2.96 -2.81 4.71
C GLU A 116 2.07 -3.01 5.95
N THR A 117 0.88 -3.58 5.75
CA THR A 117 -0.12 -3.63 6.80
C THR A 117 -0.11 -4.92 7.61
N ASN A 118 -0.23 -4.78 8.93
CA ASN A 118 -0.65 -5.83 9.87
C ASN A 118 -2.11 -5.63 10.33
N GLY A 119 -2.85 -4.80 9.59
CA GLY A 119 -4.19 -4.39 9.93
C GLY A 119 -5.23 -5.50 9.93
N ASP A 120 -6.42 -5.13 10.36
CA ASP A 120 -7.59 -5.95 10.25
C ASP A 120 -8.02 -6.06 8.77
N GLU A 121 -8.29 -7.28 8.31
CA GLU A 121 -8.77 -7.52 6.95
C GLU A 121 -10.08 -6.80 6.64
N GLU A 122 -10.91 -6.53 7.64
CA GLU A 122 -12.16 -5.80 7.44
C GLU A 122 -11.91 -4.37 6.91
N TRP A 123 -10.82 -3.72 7.33
CA TRP A 123 -10.40 -2.43 6.80
C TRP A 123 -10.11 -2.53 5.29
N SER A 124 -9.23 -3.43 4.90
CA SER A 124 -8.83 -3.60 3.50
C SER A 124 -9.99 -4.03 2.62
N ARG A 125 -10.82 -4.95 3.11
CA ARG A 125 -12.03 -5.42 2.43
C ARG A 125 -13.03 -4.29 2.20
N TYR A 126 -13.25 -3.45 3.19
CA TYR A 126 -14.13 -2.29 3.08
C TYR A 126 -13.67 -1.34 1.96
N TRP A 127 -12.38 -0.96 1.96
CA TRP A 127 -11.85 -0.05 0.96
C TRP A 127 -11.77 -0.68 -0.42
N ALA A 128 -11.42 -1.94 -0.53
CA ALA A 128 -11.47 -2.67 -1.79
C ALA A 128 -12.89 -2.67 -2.39
N GLN A 129 -13.91 -2.93 -1.58
CA GLN A 129 -15.30 -2.87 -2.02
C GLN A 129 -15.71 -1.46 -2.41
N PHE A 130 -15.30 -0.44 -1.65
CA PHE A 130 -15.59 0.95 -1.95
C PHE A 130 -15.03 1.37 -3.30
N VAL A 131 -13.76 1.07 -3.56
CA VAL A 131 -13.09 1.38 -4.83
C VAL A 131 -13.75 0.62 -5.99
N LYS A 132 -14.04 -0.69 -5.83
CA LYS A 132 -14.76 -1.50 -6.85
C LYS A 132 -16.12 -0.92 -7.20
N GLN A 133 -16.89 -0.47 -6.21
CA GLN A 133 -18.20 0.15 -6.44
C GLN A 133 -18.10 1.47 -7.23
N ARG A 134 -17.06 2.27 -6.98
CA ARG A 134 -16.83 3.51 -7.74
C ARG A 134 -16.39 3.24 -9.16
N ALA A 135 -15.47 2.29 -9.36
CA ALA A 135 -15.03 1.87 -10.68
C ALA A 135 -16.18 1.31 -11.53
N ALA A 136 -17.03 0.46 -10.94
CA ALA A 136 -18.20 -0.09 -11.63
C ALA A 136 -19.19 1.00 -12.09
N LYS A 137 -19.40 2.06 -11.27
CA LYS A 137 -20.23 3.20 -11.67
C LYS A 137 -19.65 4.02 -12.82
N SER A 138 -18.35 3.96 -13.00
CA SER A 138 -17.62 4.63 -14.08
C SER A 138 -17.32 3.68 -15.26
N GLU A 139 -17.87 2.46 -15.22
CA GLU A 139 -17.63 1.41 -16.24
C GLU A 139 -16.14 1.13 -16.46
N ARG A 140 -15.35 1.16 -15.36
CA ARG A 140 -13.91 0.94 -15.39
C ARG A 140 -13.54 -0.40 -14.74
N GLU A 141 -12.67 -1.13 -15.43
CA GLU A 141 -11.97 -2.26 -14.83
C GLU A 141 -10.80 -1.75 -14.00
N ILE A 142 -10.60 -2.33 -12.82
CA ILE A 142 -9.52 -1.95 -11.91
C ILE A 142 -8.85 -3.19 -11.33
N TYR A 143 -7.59 -3.03 -10.93
CA TYR A 143 -6.79 -4.07 -10.31
C TYR A 143 -6.40 -3.65 -8.90
N ILE A 144 -6.74 -4.49 -7.93
CA ILE A 144 -6.59 -4.23 -6.49
C ILE A 144 -5.67 -5.26 -5.86
N THR A 145 -4.85 -4.81 -4.94
CA THR A 145 -4.02 -5.63 -4.06
C THR A 145 -4.00 -5.08 -2.64
N GLU A 146 -3.34 -5.83 -1.77
CA GLU A 146 -2.97 -5.46 -0.41
C GLU A 146 -1.52 -5.82 -0.16
N MET A 147 -0.74 -4.92 0.46
CA MET A 147 0.64 -5.21 0.83
C MET A 147 0.71 -5.59 2.31
N TRP A 148 0.65 -6.89 2.59
CA TRP A 148 0.77 -7.40 3.95
C TRP A 148 2.22 -7.33 4.45
N ASP A 149 2.42 -6.86 5.68
CA ASP A 149 3.73 -6.88 6.36
C ASP A 149 4.07 -8.32 6.84
N ASP A 150 4.32 -9.19 5.88
CA ASP A 150 4.69 -10.58 6.11
C ASP A 150 5.96 -10.94 5.32
N TRP A 151 7.08 -10.87 5.99
CA TRP A 151 8.39 -11.11 5.40
C TRP A 151 8.61 -12.56 4.92
N ASN A 152 7.84 -13.50 5.43
CA ASN A 152 7.96 -14.90 5.07
C ASN A 152 6.92 -15.36 4.04
N LEU A 153 5.97 -14.50 3.67
CA LEU A 153 4.85 -14.81 2.78
C LEU A 153 4.06 -16.05 3.22
N ALA A 154 4.08 -16.35 4.53
CA ALA A 154 3.50 -17.58 5.09
C ALA A 154 2.07 -17.38 5.59
N ALA A 155 1.66 -16.14 5.83
CA ALA A 155 0.34 -15.83 6.37
C ALA A 155 -0.79 -16.22 5.39
N ASP A 156 -1.89 -16.70 5.92
CA ASP A 156 -3.09 -17.01 5.12
C ASP A 156 -3.69 -15.81 4.39
N ARG A 157 -3.31 -14.60 4.81
CA ARG A 157 -3.73 -13.33 4.19
C ARG A 157 -3.41 -13.27 2.71
N HIS A 158 -2.26 -13.79 2.27
CA HIS A 158 -1.89 -13.84 0.85
C HIS A 158 -2.77 -14.80 0.02
N LYS A 159 -3.50 -15.70 0.68
CA LYS A 159 -4.39 -16.66 0.04
C LYS A 159 -5.77 -16.07 -0.27
N ARG A 160 -6.06 -14.85 0.18
CA ARG A 160 -7.39 -14.26 0.09
C ARG A 160 -7.71 -13.76 -1.29
N THR A 161 -8.98 -13.82 -1.63
CA THR A 161 -9.46 -13.78 -3.01
C THR A 161 -10.05 -12.43 -3.44
N PHE A 162 -10.03 -11.40 -2.58
CA PHE A 162 -10.52 -10.09 -3.02
C PHE A 162 -9.49 -9.32 -3.86
N ASP A 163 -8.23 -9.74 -3.80
CA ASP A 163 -7.14 -9.16 -4.57
C ASP A 163 -7.13 -9.69 -6.01
N HIS A 164 -6.91 -8.81 -6.97
CA HIS A 164 -6.75 -9.17 -8.39
C HIS A 164 -5.32 -9.59 -8.72
N PHE A 165 -4.36 -9.16 -7.92
CA PHE A 165 -2.96 -9.58 -7.97
C PHE A 165 -2.38 -9.62 -6.56
N VAL A 166 -1.25 -10.30 -6.38
CA VAL A 166 -0.64 -10.50 -5.06
C VAL A 166 0.65 -9.70 -4.99
N ASP A 167 0.74 -8.82 -3.99
CA ASP A 167 1.98 -8.14 -3.67
C ASP A 167 2.88 -9.03 -2.81
N VAL A 168 4.12 -9.22 -3.25
CA VAL A 168 5.15 -10.00 -2.55
C VAL A 168 6.34 -9.15 -2.10
N SER A 169 6.17 -7.85 -2.04
CA SER A 169 7.24 -6.89 -1.76
C SER A 169 7.97 -7.16 -0.44
N GLN A 170 7.26 -7.62 0.59
CA GLN A 170 7.87 -7.90 1.89
C GLN A 170 8.84 -9.09 1.88
N ASN A 171 8.77 -9.97 0.88
CA ASN A 171 9.78 -11.02 0.69
C ASN A 171 11.20 -10.45 0.47
N ASN A 172 11.31 -9.21 0.04
CA ASN A 172 12.60 -8.57 -0.19
C ASN A 172 13.41 -8.28 1.10
N HIS A 173 12.86 -8.51 2.28
CA HIS A 173 13.60 -8.62 3.54
C HIS A 173 14.47 -9.89 3.62
N ASN A 174 14.19 -10.88 2.77
CA ASN A 174 14.96 -12.12 2.67
C ASN A 174 15.99 -12.06 1.53
N LYS A 175 16.92 -13.01 1.55
CA LYS A 175 17.94 -13.19 0.50
C LYS A 175 18.20 -14.67 0.23
N GLY A 176 18.97 -14.97 -0.79
CA GLY A 176 19.38 -16.31 -1.15
C GLY A 176 18.21 -17.26 -1.38
N GLN A 177 18.37 -18.50 -0.95
CA GLN A 177 17.39 -19.56 -1.15
C GLN A 177 16.03 -19.25 -0.50
N LYS A 178 16.03 -18.65 0.71
CA LYS A 178 14.78 -18.30 1.40
C LYS A 178 13.92 -17.32 0.57
N HIS A 179 14.54 -16.32 -0.07
CA HIS A 179 13.82 -15.38 -0.93
C HIS A 179 13.14 -16.10 -2.11
N TRP A 180 13.83 -17.07 -2.72
CA TRP A 180 13.31 -17.89 -3.80
C TRP A 180 12.16 -18.81 -3.34
N ASP A 181 12.38 -19.56 -2.26
CA ASP A 181 11.42 -20.54 -1.75
C ASP A 181 10.11 -19.89 -1.31
N ASN A 182 10.17 -18.73 -0.67
CA ASN A 182 8.99 -17.95 -0.28
C ASN A 182 8.14 -17.57 -1.50
N PHE A 183 8.77 -17.09 -2.56
CA PHE A 183 8.06 -16.74 -3.78
C PHE A 183 7.38 -17.96 -4.42
N LEU A 184 8.10 -19.07 -4.53
CA LEU A 184 7.56 -20.32 -5.07
C LEU A 184 6.44 -20.88 -4.19
N HIS A 185 6.50 -20.69 -2.87
CA HIS A 185 5.43 -21.07 -1.96
C HIS A 185 4.13 -20.31 -2.30
N VAL A 186 4.18 -18.99 -2.47
CA VAL A 186 3.02 -18.19 -2.89
C VAL A 186 2.50 -18.67 -4.25
N ARG A 187 3.39 -18.81 -5.23
CA ARG A 187 3.02 -19.29 -6.57
C ARG A 187 2.30 -20.65 -6.53
N LYS A 188 2.73 -21.56 -5.66
CA LYS A 188 2.14 -22.90 -5.52
C LYS A 188 0.68 -22.83 -5.05
N TYR A 189 0.38 -22.05 -4.01
CA TYR A 189 -1.01 -21.96 -3.56
C TYR A 189 -1.91 -21.11 -4.47
N LEU A 190 -1.34 -20.20 -5.26
CA LEU A 190 -2.08 -19.47 -6.28
C LEU A 190 -2.45 -20.32 -7.50
N ALA A 191 -1.88 -21.51 -7.65
CA ALA A 191 -2.12 -22.36 -8.82
C ALA A 191 -3.60 -22.71 -9.05
N GLY A 192 -4.41 -22.79 -8.00
CA GLY A 192 -5.85 -23.02 -8.07
C GLY A 192 -6.67 -21.81 -8.59
N HIS A 193 -6.15 -20.61 -8.40
CA HIS A 193 -6.72 -19.35 -8.87
C HIS A 193 -5.59 -18.41 -9.30
N PRO A 194 -5.01 -18.62 -10.50
CA PRO A 194 -3.84 -17.90 -10.96
C PRO A 194 -4.07 -16.39 -11.00
N ARG A 195 -3.17 -15.66 -10.39
CA ARG A 195 -3.14 -14.19 -10.37
C ARG A 195 -1.72 -13.70 -10.55
N PRO A 196 -1.52 -12.52 -11.16
CA PRO A 196 -0.22 -11.89 -11.21
C PRO A 196 0.38 -11.72 -9.82
N MET A 197 1.70 -11.86 -9.69
CA MET A 197 2.46 -11.51 -8.49
C MET A 197 3.39 -10.35 -8.83
N ASN A 198 3.37 -9.31 -8.02
CA ASN A 198 4.26 -8.17 -8.21
C ASN A 198 5.11 -7.88 -6.97
N THR A 199 6.18 -7.13 -7.17
CA THR A 199 6.96 -6.54 -6.11
C THR A 199 7.33 -5.11 -6.44
N THR A 200 7.09 -4.21 -5.50
CA THR A 200 7.41 -2.79 -5.63
C THR A 200 8.62 -2.37 -4.80
N LYS A 201 9.24 -3.31 -4.07
CA LYS A 201 10.30 -3.00 -3.08
C LYS A 201 11.49 -3.95 -3.16
N THR A 202 12.13 -4.08 -4.33
CA THR A 202 13.39 -4.83 -4.42
C THR A 202 14.53 -3.98 -3.86
N TYR A 203 14.95 -4.31 -2.63
CA TYR A 203 16.03 -3.59 -1.93
C TYR A 203 17.43 -3.99 -2.44
N GLY A 204 18.42 -3.12 -2.21
CA GLY A 204 19.81 -3.41 -2.44
C GLY A 204 20.68 -2.22 -2.82
N ALA A 205 20.17 -1.29 -3.60
CA ALA A 205 20.95 -0.27 -4.31
C ALA A 205 21.75 0.71 -3.44
N THR A 206 21.51 0.83 -2.15
CA THR A 206 22.19 1.83 -1.29
C THR A 206 22.71 1.29 0.02
N GLY A 207 22.86 -0.04 0.13
CA GLY A 207 23.36 -0.64 1.35
C GLY A 207 22.48 -0.45 2.58
N ASN A 208 21.16 -0.22 2.39
CA ASN A 208 20.26 -0.16 3.52
C ASN A 208 20.20 -1.51 4.25
N LYS A 209 19.75 -1.49 5.50
CA LYS A 209 19.74 -2.69 6.36
C LYS A 209 18.98 -3.90 5.79
N PHE A 210 18.10 -3.70 4.82
CA PHE A 210 17.33 -4.75 4.16
C PHE A 210 17.93 -5.17 2.83
N GLY A 211 18.64 -4.28 2.17
CA GLY A 211 19.17 -4.47 0.83
C GLY A 211 20.62 -4.94 0.76
N HIS A 212 21.39 -4.71 1.78
CA HIS A 212 22.80 -5.07 1.91
C HIS A 212 23.73 -4.43 0.87
N ASN A 213 23.57 -4.70 -0.43
CA ASN A 213 24.38 -4.14 -1.51
C ASN A 213 23.72 -4.33 -2.89
N ASP A 214 24.33 -3.81 -3.93
CA ASP A 214 23.83 -3.86 -5.31
C ASP A 214 23.71 -5.29 -5.85
N GLN A 215 24.63 -6.17 -5.47
CA GLN A 215 24.58 -7.57 -5.86
C GLN A 215 23.32 -8.26 -5.33
N ASP A 216 22.96 -8.01 -4.08
CA ASP A 216 21.73 -8.54 -3.49
C ASP A 216 20.47 -8.04 -4.25
N ALA A 217 20.46 -6.78 -4.71
CA ALA A 217 19.36 -6.23 -5.51
C ALA A 217 19.24 -6.95 -6.86
N ILE A 218 20.34 -7.11 -7.57
CA ILE A 218 20.42 -7.82 -8.86
C ILE A 218 19.95 -9.26 -8.71
N GLU A 219 20.41 -9.96 -7.68
CA GLU A 219 20.02 -11.35 -7.42
C GLU A 219 18.53 -11.47 -7.06
N ARG A 220 17.96 -10.57 -6.26
CA ARG A 220 16.52 -10.54 -5.96
C ARG A 220 15.71 -10.29 -7.22
N PHE A 221 16.13 -9.35 -8.06
CA PHE A 221 15.48 -9.07 -9.33
C PHE A 221 15.40 -10.34 -10.20
N TRP A 222 16.55 -11.01 -10.42
CA TRP A 222 16.60 -12.22 -11.24
C TRP A 222 15.80 -13.37 -10.62
N ARG A 223 15.84 -13.56 -9.29
CA ARG A 223 15.01 -14.58 -8.64
C ARG A 223 13.50 -14.32 -8.87
N HIS A 224 13.05 -13.09 -8.71
CA HIS A 224 11.65 -12.76 -9.00
C HIS A 224 11.29 -12.99 -10.46
N LEU A 225 12.11 -12.53 -11.38
CA LEU A 225 11.87 -12.69 -12.82
C LEU A 225 11.78 -14.17 -13.22
N LEU A 226 12.78 -14.97 -12.83
CA LEU A 226 12.85 -16.40 -13.16
C LEU A 226 11.77 -17.21 -12.42
N ALA A 227 11.32 -16.76 -11.25
CA ALA A 227 10.21 -17.36 -10.53
C ALA A 227 8.83 -17.00 -11.13
N GLY A 228 8.76 -16.06 -12.07
CA GLY A 228 7.55 -15.68 -12.78
C GLY A 228 6.78 -14.53 -12.17
N ALA A 229 7.46 -13.55 -11.56
CA ALA A 229 6.84 -12.28 -11.19
C ALA A 229 6.33 -11.54 -12.42
N ALA A 230 5.14 -10.98 -12.33
CA ALA A 230 4.53 -10.18 -13.39
C ALA A 230 5.14 -8.78 -13.49
N SER A 231 5.57 -8.21 -12.37
CA SER A 231 6.31 -6.95 -12.35
C SER A 231 7.31 -6.92 -11.19
N ILE A 232 8.39 -6.18 -11.41
CA ILE A 232 9.50 -6.04 -10.45
C ILE A 232 9.97 -4.60 -10.49
N ARG A 233 9.98 -3.94 -9.31
CA ARG A 233 10.46 -2.57 -9.18
C ARG A 233 11.54 -2.51 -8.11
N PHE A 234 12.66 -1.86 -8.41
CA PHE A 234 13.65 -1.51 -7.41
C PHE A 234 13.12 -0.46 -6.44
N HIS A 235 13.38 -0.66 -5.17
CA HIS A 235 13.07 0.33 -4.15
C HIS A 235 13.97 1.56 -4.33
N ARG A 236 13.43 2.73 -3.98
CA ARG A 236 14.20 3.97 -3.96
C ARG A 236 15.43 3.85 -3.04
N PRO A 237 16.52 4.56 -3.32
CA PRO A 237 17.62 4.69 -2.37
C PRO A 237 17.17 5.39 -1.08
N ASP A 238 17.80 5.04 0.05
CA ASP A 238 17.51 5.66 1.36
C ASP A 238 17.94 7.15 1.43
N SER A 239 18.68 7.63 0.43
CA SER A 239 19.16 9.01 0.36
C SER A 239 18.08 10.07 0.10
N GLY A 240 16.82 9.72 0.14
CA GLY A 240 15.70 10.66 0.26
C GLY A 240 15.28 11.43 -1.00
N LEU A 241 16.04 11.41 -2.08
CA LEU A 241 15.69 12.15 -3.30
C LEU A 241 14.94 11.32 -4.36
N GLY A 242 14.77 10.05 -4.13
CA GLY A 242 13.71 9.19 -4.67
C GLY A 242 13.65 8.94 -6.17
N LEU A 243 14.40 9.63 -6.98
CA LEU A 243 14.42 9.46 -8.43
C LEU A 243 15.87 9.51 -8.91
N ASN A 244 16.47 8.35 -9.06
CA ASN A 244 17.69 8.20 -9.84
C ASN A 244 17.36 7.44 -11.12
#